data_6cb55ab576e3f098c63213fd8c3630e9
#
_entry.id   6cb55ab576e3f098c63213fd8c3630e9
#
_cell.length_a   1.000
_cell.length_b   1.000
_cell.length_c   1.000
_cell.angle_alpha   90.00
_cell.angle_beta   90.00
_cell.angle_gamma   90.00
#
_symmetry.space_group_name_H-M   'P 1'
#
loop_
_entity.id
_entity.type
_entity.pdbx_description
1 polymer ?
#
loop_
_entity_poly.entity_id
_entity_poly.type
_entity_poly.pdbx_seq_one_letter_code
_entity_poly.pdbx_strand_id
1 'polypeptide(L)'
;MKNEITKHVEYLFALALKKCGDVNDAEDLTQETLLAAFQYANRGETVSNMKYWLTSILSNKWNDMLRKKYRLPLVSVDVIPDVEDYEDINDVDRPTAEQIRREVAYLAKLQREVIVKHYLEGKKVQDIADELGVPKGTVLSRLSSGRERMRKGFDSMEQYEKNSYVPERLEVTCSGNPGFHEEPWSLVSDDLMKQNILIIAYEKPVTAVEIAKALGIPTPYVENAVEDLVKCELMVRNGNKVVTDFLISTPAENSSKLDIQLDFADQQYGAVWNLITELFSDIDSLSWFDRLPDKAQIDLKYYAMIDVLGRGQFHAIDRIVSTNEIYPERPDGGRWIAQGTRYDMDFKWENEPSSKYFFGGERRANWDNFFSSKSVELRVYDTQPDLNKYEHGPVEIHDDNLSKLLYILYKDIPFKYTGFNLRYLEDLPHLASCGVLRYENDKPQVAIPVLSKKEFSELFKISVSYMVKLGDLIENPLREIFPQLKSEIPEHLEGKIAEFRKYVFYAFPMAIVKRAISNRDFILDSQQKAIPMVLVIEEPENVVK
;
A
#
# COMPACT_ATOMS: atom_id res chain seq x y z
N MET A 1 -23.87 -38.62 -46.57
CA MET A 1 -24.07 -38.33 -45.13
C MET A 1 -23.25 -39.24 -44.20
N LYS A 2 -23.31 -40.58 -44.27
CA LYS A 2 -22.52 -41.46 -43.36
C LYS A 2 -21.01 -41.18 -43.39
N ASN A 3 -20.39 -41.01 -44.56
CA ASN A 3 -18.96 -40.67 -44.69
C ASN A 3 -18.62 -39.25 -44.21
N GLU A 4 -19.58 -38.35 -44.10
CA GLU A 4 -19.39 -37.03 -43.54
C GLU A 4 -19.45 -37.05 -42.02
N ILE A 5 -20.33 -37.85 -41.41
CA ILE A 5 -20.42 -38.06 -39.98
C ILE A 5 -19.07 -38.58 -39.43
N THR A 6 -18.45 -39.55 -40.11
CA THR A 6 -17.18 -40.15 -39.68
C THR A 6 -16.00 -39.19 -39.69
N LYS A 7 -16.02 -38.15 -40.51
CA LYS A 7 -14.99 -37.10 -40.52
C LYS A 7 -14.98 -36.23 -39.23
N HIS A 8 -16.06 -36.25 -38.46
CA HIS A 8 -16.22 -35.45 -37.28
C HIS A 8 -16.04 -36.24 -35.95
N VAL A 9 -15.61 -37.52 -36.01
CA VAL A 9 -15.47 -38.36 -34.80
C VAL A 9 -14.48 -37.77 -33.78
N GLU A 10 -13.30 -37.36 -34.23
CA GLU A 10 -12.28 -36.76 -33.37
C GLU A 10 -12.77 -35.45 -32.74
N TYR A 11 -13.47 -34.62 -33.50
CA TYR A 11 -14.08 -33.40 -33.02
C TYR A 11 -15.15 -33.68 -31.96
N LEU A 12 -16.03 -34.65 -32.18
CA LEU A 12 -17.05 -35.05 -31.20
C LEU A 12 -16.45 -35.61 -29.93
N PHE A 13 -15.40 -36.44 -30.05
CA PHE A 13 -14.70 -36.97 -28.89
C PHE A 13 -14.03 -35.87 -28.07
N ALA A 14 -13.31 -34.93 -28.70
CA ALA A 14 -12.72 -33.80 -28.01
C ALA A 14 -13.78 -32.94 -27.30
N LEU A 15 -14.94 -32.73 -27.93
CA LEU A 15 -16.04 -31.98 -27.33
C LEU A 15 -16.69 -32.75 -26.17
N ALA A 16 -16.85 -34.06 -26.29
CA ALA A 16 -17.35 -34.93 -25.24
C ALA A 16 -16.40 -34.96 -24.03
N LEU A 17 -15.09 -35.12 -24.27
CA LEU A 17 -14.07 -35.11 -23.23
C LEU A 17 -14.06 -33.79 -22.45
N LYS A 18 -14.22 -32.66 -23.15
CA LYS A 18 -14.35 -31.35 -22.54
C LYS A 18 -15.59 -31.21 -21.66
N LYS A 19 -16.69 -31.91 -21.97
CA LYS A 19 -17.94 -31.90 -21.20
C LYS A 19 -17.92 -32.88 -20.03
N CYS A 20 -17.38 -34.08 -20.22
CA CYS A 20 -17.39 -35.14 -19.23
C CYS A 20 -16.27 -35.04 -18.23
N GLY A 21 -15.09 -34.55 -18.65
CA GLY A 21 -13.87 -34.54 -17.81
C GLY A 21 -13.26 -35.93 -17.57
N ASP A 22 -13.88 -37.00 -18.06
CA ASP A 22 -13.48 -38.40 -17.97
C ASP A 22 -13.48 -39.05 -19.33
N VAL A 23 -12.49 -39.89 -19.63
CA VAL A 23 -12.30 -40.51 -20.97
C VAL A 23 -13.40 -41.51 -21.29
N ASN A 24 -13.79 -42.35 -20.32
CA ASN A 24 -14.81 -43.39 -20.55
C ASN A 24 -16.18 -42.76 -20.76
N ASP A 25 -16.57 -41.78 -19.92
CA ASP A 25 -17.83 -41.02 -20.10
C ASP A 25 -17.82 -40.28 -21.46
N ALA A 26 -16.67 -39.80 -21.93
CA ALA A 26 -16.54 -39.12 -23.23
C ALA A 26 -16.65 -40.09 -24.42
N GLU A 27 -16.09 -41.28 -24.32
CA GLU A 27 -16.23 -42.33 -25.31
C GLU A 27 -17.69 -42.75 -25.44
N ASP A 28 -18.38 -43.04 -24.33
CA ASP A 28 -19.80 -43.40 -24.31
C ASP A 28 -20.68 -42.31 -24.92
N LEU A 29 -20.47 -41.05 -24.54
CA LEU A 29 -21.20 -39.91 -25.08
C LEU A 29 -20.97 -39.75 -26.59
N THR A 30 -19.75 -39.96 -27.05
CA THR A 30 -19.39 -39.90 -28.47
C THR A 30 -20.07 -41.01 -29.25
N GLN A 31 -20.04 -42.25 -28.73
CA GLN A 31 -20.70 -43.41 -29.36
C GLN A 31 -22.22 -43.23 -29.43
N GLU A 32 -22.87 -42.79 -28.35
CA GLU A 32 -24.31 -42.52 -28.33
C GLU A 32 -24.70 -41.42 -29.33
N THR A 33 -23.84 -40.37 -29.45
CA THR A 33 -24.04 -39.29 -30.44
C THR A 33 -23.95 -39.81 -31.87
N LEU A 34 -22.92 -40.59 -32.18
CA LEU A 34 -22.75 -41.20 -33.50
C LEU A 34 -23.87 -42.16 -33.85
N LEU A 35 -24.31 -42.96 -32.88
CA LEU A 35 -25.43 -43.92 -33.09
C LEU A 35 -26.72 -43.18 -33.44
N ALA A 36 -27.05 -42.11 -32.74
CA ALA A 36 -28.20 -41.27 -33.04
C ALA A 36 -28.08 -40.58 -34.40
N ALA A 37 -26.89 -40.09 -34.74
CA ALA A 37 -26.62 -39.47 -36.02
C ALA A 37 -26.75 -40.47 -37.19
N PHE A 38 -26.26 -41.70 -37.05
CA PHE A 38 -26.42 -42.76 -38.08
C PHE A 38 -27.87 -43.23 -38.23
N GLN A 39 -28.62 -43.32 -37.12
CA GLN A 39 -30.05 -43.63 -37.18
C GLN A 39 -30.84 -42.58 -37.94
N TYR A 40 -30.53 -41.30 -37.73
CA TYR A 40 -31.15 -40.19 -38.45
C TYR A 40 -30.76 -40.19 -39.95
N ALA A 41 -29.47 -40.43 -40.25
CA ALA A 41 -28.96 -40.51 -41.60
C ALA A 41 -29.67 -41.61 -42.45
N ASN A 42 -30.17 -42.69 -41.82
CA ASN A 42 -30.93 -43.75 -42.50
C ASN A 42 -32.35 -43.34 -42.87
N ARG A 43 -32.87 -42.19 -42.38
CA ARG A 43 -34.24 -41.69 -42.77
C ARG A 43 -34.25 -40.83 -44.03
N GLY A 44 -33.06 -40.58 -44.63
CA GLY A 44 -32.96 -39.90 -45.94
C GLY A 44 -33.02 -38.37 -45.90
N GLU A 45 -32.98 -37.81 -44.77
CA GLU A 45 -32.98 -36.33 -44.56
C GLU A 45 -31.61 -35.73 -44.85
N THR A 46 -31.56 -34.49 -45.37
CA THR A 46 -30.33 -33.75 -45.66
C THR A 46 -30.08 -32.73 -44.58
N VAL A 47 -28.82 -32.65 -44.12
CA VAL A 47 -28.36 -31.72 -43.08
C VAL A 47 -27.49 -30.64 -43.73
N SER A 48 -27.85 -29.39 -43.58
CA SER A 48 -27.15 -28.26 -44.17
C SER A 48 -25.79 -27.97 -43.49
N ASN A 49 -25.69 -28.14 -42.15
CA ASN A 49 -24.45 -27.98 -41.39
C ASN A 49 -24.23 -29.22 -40.52
N MET A 50 -23.37 -30.12 -41.00
CA MET A 50 -23.09 -31.41 -40.35
C MET A 50 -22.49 -31.24 -38.95
N LYS A 51 -21.53 -30.33 -38.79
CA LYS A 51 -20.82 -30.10 -37.51
C LYS A 51 -21.77 -29.57 -36.44
N TYR A 52 -22.59 -28.59 -36.78
CA TYR A 52 -23.59 -28.01 -35.88
C TYR A 52 -24.64 -29.04 -35.44
N TRP A 53 -25.18 -29.79 -36.38
CA TRP A 53 -26.17 -30.81 -36.11
C TRP A 53 -25.64 -31.91 -35.19
N LEU A 54 -24.41 -32.39 -35.42
CA LEU A 54 -23.74 -33.36 -34.55
C LEU A 54 -23.49 -32.82 -33.15
N THR A 55 -23.10 -31.54 -33.03
CA THR A 55 -22.93 -30.86 -31.74
C THR A 55 -24.24 -30.77 -30.95
N SER A 56 -25.35 -30.52 -31.64
CA SER A 56 -26.70 -30.50 -31.04
C SER A 56 -27.12 -31.87 -30.52
N ILE A 57 -26.86 -32.94 -31.29
CA ILE A 57 -27.11 -34.31 -30.83
C ILE A 57 -26.27 -34.64 -29.61
N LEU A 58 -24.98 -34.31 -29.61
CA LEU A 58 -24.06 -34.53 -28.47
C LEU A 58 -24.55 -33.80 -27.22
N SER A 59 -24.99 -32.55 -27.36
CA SER A 59 -25.50 -31.76 -26.23
C SER A 59 -26.78 -32.36 -25.64
N ASN A 60 -27.68 -32.84 -26.48
CA ASN A 60 -28.89 -33.53 -26.02
C ASN A 60 -28.54 -34.83 -25.29
N LYS A 61 -27.66 -35.66 -25.87
CA LYS A 61 -27.19 -36.90 -25.23
C LYS A 61 -26.45 -36.66 -23.91
N TRP A 62 -25.66 -35.60 -23.82
CA TRP A 62 -25.04 -35.16 -22.58
C TRP A 62 -26.07 -34.83 -21.48
N ASN A 63 -27.11 -34.07 -21.85
CA ASN A 63 -28.19 -33.76 -20.92
C ASN A 63 -28.95 -35.02 -20.47
N ASP A 64 -29.15 -35.97 -21.36
CA ASP A 64 -29.78 -37.27 -21.02
C ASP A 64 -28.88 -38.11 -20.09
N MET A 65 -27.57 -38.09 -20.31
CA MET A 65 -26.59 -38.76 -19.46
C MET A 65 -26.56 -38.15 -18.06
N LEU A 66 -26.59 -36.81 -17.96
CA LEU A 66 -26.67 -36.09 -16.67
C LEU A 66 -27.98 -36.43 -15.94
N ARG A 67 -29.13 -36.48 -16.65
CA ARG A 67 -30.41 -36.87 -16.06
C ARG A 67 -30.38 -38.28 -15.50
N LYS A 68 -29.77 -39.25 -16.20
CA LYS A 68 -29.59 -40.63 -15.72
C LYS A 68 -28.65 -40.70 -14.53
N LYS A 69 -27.51 -40.02 -14.57
CA LYS A 69 -26.45 -40.05 -13.52
C LYS A 69 -26.91 -39.43 -12.22
N TYR A 70 -27.72 -38.38 -12.28
CA TYR A 70 -28.16 -37.61 -11.09
C TYR A 70 -29.64 -37.82 -10.72
N ARG A 71 -30.36 -38.73 -11.35
CA ARG A 71 -31.79 -39.04 -11.06
C ARG A 71 -32.67 -37.79 -10.90
N LEU A 72 -32.47 -36.78 -11.76
CA LEU A 72 -33.28 -35.55 -11.73
C LEU A 72 -34.71 -35.85 -12.27
N PRO A 73 -35.79 -35.38 -11.58
CA PRO A 73 -37.17 -35.58 -12.04
C PRO A 73 -37.39 -34.86 -13.37
N LEU A 74 -38.18 -35.53 -14.25
CA LEU A 74 -38.63 -34.99 -15.52
C LEU A 74 -39.41 -33.69 -15.30
N VAL A 75 -38.81 -32.56 -15.68
CA VAL A 75 -39.56 -31.31 -15.88
C VAL A 75 -39.70 -31.14 -17.40
N SER A 76 -40.97 -31.01 -17.82
CA SER A 76 -41.32 -30.81 -19.23
C SER A 76 -40.59 -29.61 -19.84
N VAL A 77 -40.11 -29.79 -21.06
CA VAL A 77 -39.32 -28.80 -21.83
C VAL A 77 -40.21 -27.69 -22.43
N ASP A 78 -41.31 -27.30 -21.79
CA ASP A 78 -42.26 -26.34 -22.35
C ASP A 78 -42.02 -24.89 -21.94
N VAL A 79 -40.82 -24.51 -21.48
CA VAL A 79 -40.47 -23.10 -21.30
C VAL A 79 -39.04 -22.86 -21.75
N ILE A 80 -38.77 -23.11 -23.01
CA ILE A 80 -37.75 -22.37 -23.74
C ILE A 80 -38.53 -21.29 -24.49
N PRO A 81 -38.32 -20.00 -24.21
CA PRO A 81 -38.80 -18.96 -25.12
C PRO A 81 -38.21 -19.28 -26.49
N ASP A 82 -39.05 -19.33 -27.54
CA ASP A 82 -38.61 -19.38 -28.92
C ASP A 82 -37.46 -18.38 -29.10
N VAL A 83 -36.29 -18.90 -29.42
CA VAL A 83 -35.19 -18.11 -29.91
C VAL A 83 -35.37 -18.00 -31.41
N GLU A 84 -36.41 -17.27 -31.83
CA GLU A 84 -36.45 -16.65 -33.13
C GLU A 84 -35.44 -15.50 -33.11
N ASP A 85 -34.62 -15.46 -34.15
CA ASP A 85 -33.57 -14.46 -34.45
C ASP A 85 -32.18 -14.68 -33.82
N TYR A 86 -31.53 -15.79 -34.19
CA TYR A 86 -30.09 -15.77 -34.37
C TYR A 86 -29.79 -15.95 -35.86
N GLU A 87 -29.87 -14.85 -36.60
CA GLU A 87 -29.24 -14.74 -37.90
C GLU A 87 -27.74 -15.00 -37.76
N ASP A 88 -27.19 -15.75 -38.69
CA ASP A 88 -25.78 -16.05 -38.97
C ASP A 88 -24.73 -15.22 -38.25
N ILE A 89 -24.36 -15.64 -37.04
CA ILE A 89 -23.10 -15.21 -36.44
C ILE A 89 -22.07 -16.26 -36.83
N ASN A 90 -21.11 -15.86 -37.64
CA ASN A 90 -19.96 -16.66 -38.03
C ASN A 90 -19.30 -17.28 -36.79
N ASP A 91 -18.80 -18.50 -36.89
CA ASP A 91 -18.18 -19.33 -35.83
C ASP A 91 -16.96 -18.66 -35.15
N VAL A 92 -16.60 -17.45 -35.57
CA VAL A 92 -15.50 -16.62 -35.04
C VAL A 92 -15.90 -15.81 -33.78
N ASP A 93 -17.21 -15.56 -33.56
CA ASP A 93 -17.68 -14.61 -32.53
C ASP A 93 -18.29 -15.25 -31.27
N ARG A 94 -18.25 -16.57 -31.12
CA ARG A 94 -18.79 -17.21 -29.91
C ARG A 94 -17.77 -17.19 -28.79
N PRO A 95 -18.12 -16.62 -27.61
CA PRO A 95 -17.19 -16.59 -26.48
C PRO A 95 -16.81 -18.02 -26.06
N THR A 96 -15.51 -18.24 -25.85
CA THR A 96 -14.98 -19.52 -25.37
C THR A 96 -15.41 -19.75 -23.90
N ALA A 97 -15.35 -21.00 -23.43
CA ALA A 97 -15.64 -21.28 -22.02
C ALA A 97 -14.71 -20.51 -21.05
N GLU A 98 -13.50 -20.19 -21.50
CA GLU A 98 -12.55 -19.37 -20.75
C GLU A 98 -13.00 -17.91 -20.69
N GLN A 99 -13.43 -17.36 -21.82
CA GLN A 99 -14.00 -16.02 -21.90
C GLN A 99 -15.25 -15.88 -21.01
N ILE A 100 -16.15 -16.87 -21.04
CA ILE A 100 -17.33 -16.88 -20.16
C ILE A 100 -16.93 -16.92 -18.69
N ARG A 101 -15.99 -17.78 -18.29
CA ARG A 101 -15.49 -17.84 -16.90
C ARG A 101 -14.88 -16.52 -16.47
N ARG A 102 -14.10 -15.89 -17.35
CA ARG A 102 -13.50 -14.57 -17.11
C ARG A 102 -14.57 -13.50 -16.89
N GLU A 103 -15.57 -13.41 -17.75
CA GLU A 103 -16.65 -12.42 -17.60
C GLU A 103 -17.50 -12.68 -16.34
N VAL A 104 -17.76 -13.93 -16.00
CA VAL A 104 -18.42 -14.28 -14.73
C VAL A 104 -17.57 -13.83 -13.53
N ALA A 105 -16.25 -13.98 -13.61
CA ALA A 105 -15.33 -13.53 -12.56
C ALA A 105 -15.33 -12.01 -12.36
N TYR A 106 -15.63 -11.23 -13.39
CA TYR A 106 -15.76 -9.78 -13.31
C TYR A 106 -17.14 -9.26 -12.91
N LEU A 107 -18.13 -10.13 -12.74
CA LEU A 107 -19.44 -9.70 -12.25
C LEU A 107 -19.37 -9.25 -10.77
N ALA A 108 -20.16 -8.25 -10.42
CA ALA A 108 -20.37 -7.88 -9.03
C ALA A 108 -20.99 -9.04 -8.24
N LYS A 109 -20.68 -9.14 -6.93
CA LYS A 109 -21.04 -10.26 -6.04
C LYS A 109 -22.49 -10.74 -6.22
N LEU A 110 -23.46 -9.83 -6.16
CA LEU A 110 -24.87 -10.17 -6.24
C LEU A 110 -25.31 -10.74 -7.59
N GLN A 111 -24.68 -10.30 -8.68
CA GLN A 111 -24.96 -10.81 -10.05
C GLN A 111 -24.22 -12.13 -10.28
N ARG A 112 -22.96 -12.20 -9.88
CA ARG A 112 -22.14 -13.41 -9.98
C ARG A 112 -22.79 -14.57 -9.23
N GLU A 113 -23.26 -14.35 -8.03
CA GLU A 113 -23.89 -15.37 -7.19
C GLU A 113 -25.10 -15.98 -7.87
N VAL A 114 -26.01 -15.19 -8.42
CA VAL A 114 -27.20 -15.72 -9.11
C VAL A 114 -26.87 -16.36 -10.45
N ILE A 115 -25.88 -15.83 -11.19
CA ILE A 115 -25.39 -16.42 -12.44
C ILE A 115 -24.77 -17.80 -12.19
N VAL A 116 -23.89 -17.92 -11.18
CA VAL A 116 -23.26 -19.20 -10.81
C VAL A 116 -24.32 -20.21 -10.37
N LYS A 117 -25.21 -19.85 -9.43
CA LYS A 117 -26.27 -20.74 -8.94
C LYS A 117 -27.20 -21.22 -10.06
N HIS A 118 -27.54 -20.33 -10.97
CA HIS A 118 -28.46 -20.67 -12.07
C HIS A 118 -27.82 -21.48 -13.19
N TYR A 119 -26.66 -21.03 -13.69
CA TYR A 119 -26.06 -21.61 -14.90
C TYR A 119 -25.01 -22.70 -14.62
N LEU A 120 -24.29 -22.63 -13.51
CA LEU A 120 -23.26 -23.62 -13.17
C LEU A 120 -23.78 -24.67 -12.16
N GLU A 121 -24.59 -24.28 -11.18
CA GLU A 121 -25.19 -25.21 -10.22
C GLU A 121 -26.56 -25.74 -10.68
N GLY A 122 -27.14 -25.20 -11.75
CA GLY A 122 -28.41 -25.66 -12.32
C GLY A 122 -29.64 -25.40 -11.47
N LYS A 123 -29.56 -24.46 -10.48
CA LYS A 123 -30.67 -24.16 -9.58
C LYS A 123 -31.77 -23.37 -10.26
N LYS A 124 -33.04 -23.65 -9.89
CA LYS A 124 -34.19 -22.87 -10.35
C LYS A 124 -34.22 -21.51 -9.67
N VAL A 125 -34.80 -20.52 -10.34
CA VAL A 125 -34.92 -19.14 -9.84
C VAL A 125 -35.61 -19.07 -8.47
N GLN A 126 -36.59 -19.95 -8.22
CA GLN A 126 -37.29 -20.02 -6.95
C GLN A 126 -36.36 -20.50 -5.83
N ASP A 127 -35.60 -21.58 -6.09
CA ASP A 127 -34.70 -22.16 -5.10
C ASP A 127 -33.58 -21.15 -4.74
N ILE A 128 -33.11 -20.38 -5.73
CA ILE A 128 -32.13 -19.31 -5.53
C ILE A 128 -32.75 -18.17 -4.68
N ALA A 129 -33.99 -17.80 -4.95
CA ALA A 129 -34.70 -16.77 -4.20
C ALA A 129 -34.85 -17.16 -2.71
N ASP A 130 -35.23 -18.40 -2.45
CA ASP A 130 -35.42 -18.95 -1.11
C ASP A 130 -34.07 -19.06 -0.36
N GLU A 131 -33.00 -19.52 -1.05
CA GLU A 131 -31.67 -19.65 -0.48
C GLU A 131 -31.04 -18.29 -0.12
N LEU A 132 -31.24 -17.27 -0.98
CA LEU A 132 -30.69 -15.93 -0.77
C LEU A 132 -31.59 -15.02 0.08
N GLY A 133 -32.79 -15.48 0.45
CA GLY A 133 -33.76 -14.70 1.22
C GLY A 133 -34.25 -13.45 0.47
N VAL A 134 -34.33 -13.49 -0.87
CA VAL A 134 -34.75 -12.34 -1.70
C VAL A 134 -35.96 -12.68 -2.57
N PRO A 135 -36.78 -11.69 -2.98
CA PRO A 135 -37.90 -11.94 -3.90
C PRO A 135 -37.43 -12.54 -5.25
N LYS A 136 -38.23 -13.44 -5.82
CA LYS A 136 -38.00 -14.04 -7.15
C LYS A 136 -37.72 -12.99 -8.24
N GLY A 137 -38.42 -11.85 -8.21
CA GLY A 137 -38.19 -10.72 -9.12
C GLY A 137 -36.79 -10.13 -9.01
N THR A 138 -36.22 -10.10 -7.80
CA THR A 138 -34.84 -9.66 -7.57
C THR A 138 -33.83 -10.60 -8.19
N VAL A 139 -34.04 -11.93 -8.09
CA VAL A 139 -33.18 -12.92 -8.75
C VAL A 139 -33.24 -12.76 -10.29
N LEU A 140 -34.43 -12.62 -10.85
CA LEU A 140 -34.63 -12.39 -12.29
C LEU A 140 -33.94 -11.09 -12.77
N SER A 141 -34.07 -10.01 -12.02
CA SER A 141 -33.42 -8.73 -12.33
C SER A 141 -31.90 -8.85 -12.30
N ARG A 142 -31.34 -9.54 -11.28
CA ARG A 142 -29.90 -9.78 -11.15
C ARG A 142 -29.36 -10.69 -12.27
N LEU A 143 -30.12 -11.71 -12.68
CA LEU A 143 -29.79 -12.57 -13.81
C LEU A 143 -29.79 -11.77 -15.13
N SER A 144 -30.80 -10.93 -15.36
CA SER A 144 -30.89 -10.09 -16.56
C SER A 144 -29.72 -9.10 -16.65
N SER A 145 -29.45 -8.37 -15.56
CA SER A 145 -28.36 -7.39 -15.51
C SER A 145 -26.97 -8.07 -15.58
N GLY A 146 -26.82 -9.27 -15.00
CA GLY A 146 -25.60 -10.06 -15.10
C GLY A 146 -25.30 -10.49 -16.55
N ARG A 147 -26.32 -11.00 -17.26
CA ARG A 147 -26.21 -11.37 -18.68
C ARG A 147 -25.85 -10.18 -19.57
N GLU A 148 -26.50 -9.05 -19.34
CA GLU A 148 -26.22 -7.83 -20.12
C GLU A 148 -24.77 -7.35 -19.91
N ARG A 149 -24.27 -7.41 -18.68
CA ARG A 149 -22.86 -7.05 -18.38
C ARG A 149 -21.88 -8.01 -19.05
N MET A 150 -22.15 -9.33 -19.00
CA MET A 150 -21.31 -10.31 -19.69
C MET A 150 -21.30 -10.07 -21.20
N ARG A 151 -22.45 -9.78 -21.83
CA ARG A 151 -22.51 -9.45 -23.25
C ARG A 151 -21.67 -8.24 -23.60
N LYS A 152 -21.81 -7.14 -22.83
CA LYS A 152 -20.97 -5.95 -23.00
C LYS A 152 -19.48 -6.25 -22.78
N GLY A 153 -19.15 -7.17 -21.87
CA GLY A 153 -17.80 -7.66 -21.65
C GLY A 153 -17.23 -8.37 -22.87
N PHE A 154 -18.00 -9.23 -23.51
CA PHE A 154 -17.60 -9.92 -24.76
C PHE A 154 -17.38 -8.93 -25.92
N ASP A 155 -18.24 -7.95 -26.08
CA ASP A 155 -18.14 -6.93 -27.13
C ASP A 155 -16.90 -6.01 -26.95
N SER A 156 -16.40 -5.88 -25.71
CA SER A 156 -15.24 -5.02 -25.37
C SER A 156 -13.92 -5.78 -25.28
N MET A 157 -13.88 -7.09 -25.50
CA MET A 157 -12.71 -7.93 -25.27
C MET A 157 -11.49 -7.58 -26.11
N GLU A 158 -11.66 -7.09 -27.34
CA GLU A 158 -10.53 -6.64 -28.19
C GLU A 158 -9.77 -5.46 -27.61
N GLN A 159 -10.39 -4.67 -26.71
CA GLN A 159 -9.73 -3.54 -26.03
C GLN A 159 -8.92 -3.97 -24.79
N TYR A 160 -9.30 -5.07 -24.12
CA TYR A 160 -8.62 -5.52 -22.89
C TYR A 160 -7.33 -6.30 -23.13
N GLU A 161 -7.16 -6.94 -24.26
CA GLU A 161 -5.92 -7.66 -24.62
C GLU A 161 -4.74 -6.70 -24.91
N LYS A 162 -5.02 -5.41 -25.18
CA LYS A 162 -4.00 -4.41 -25.54
C LYS A 162 -3.48 -3.58 -24.37
N ASN A 163 -4.17 -3.55 -23.25
CA ASN A 163 -3.75 -2.78 -22.06
C ASN A 163 -3.41 -3.74 -20.92
N SER A 164 -2.20 -4.28 -20.94
CA SER A 164 -1.65 -4.91 -19.73
C SER A 164 -1.47 -3.82 -18.69
N TYR A 165 -2.12 -3.94 -17.53
CA TYR A 165 -1.86 -3.09 -16.39
C TYR A 165 -0.41 -3.24 -15.95
N VAL A 166 0.31 -2.14 -15.88
CA VAL A 166 1.66 -2.11 -15.33
C VAL A 166 1.53 -1.77 -13.86
N PRO A 167 1.88 -2.68 -12.95
CA PRO A 167 1.78 -2.41 -11.53
C PRO A 167 2.81 -1.35 -11.11
N GLU A 168 2.39 -0.48 -10.18
CA GLU A 168 3.24 0.50 -9.52
C GLU A 168 3.38 0.14 -8.03
N ARG A 169 4.41 0.64 -7.38
CA ARG A 169 4.53 0.60 -5.92
C ARG A 169 3.87 1.81 -5.28
N LEU A 170 3.30 1.60 -4.11
CA LEU A 170 2.78 2.66 -3.25
C LEU A 170 3.33 2.45 -1.83
N GLU A 171 4.23 3.32 -1.43
CA GLU A 171 4.62 3.45 -0.02
C GLU A 171 3.60 4.31 0.69
N VAL A 172 3.07 3.81 1.81
CA VAL A 172 2.11 4.54 2.64
C VAL A 172 2.76 4.80 4.00
N THR A 173 2.78 6.06 4.38
CA THR A 173 3.22 6.52 5.71
C THR A 173 2.08 7.22 6.42
N CYS A 174 2.23 7.47 7.72
CA CYS A 174 1.27 8.29 8.44
C CYS A 174 1.93 9.50 9.12
N SER A 175 1.10 10.51 9.35
CA SER A 175 1.42 11.62 10.23
C SER A 175 0.38 11.72 11.31
N GLY A 176 0.79 11.97 12.54
CA GLY A 176 -0.08 12.00 13.70
C GLY A 176 0.15 10.81 14.64
N ASN A 177 -0.84 10.51 15.45
CA ASN A 177 -0.80 9.48 16.48
C ASN A 177 -1.80 8.38 16.13
N PRO A 178 -1.37 7.18 15.70
CA PRO A 178 -2.28 6.05 15.52
C PRO A 178 -2.92 5.66 16.86
N GLY A 179 -4.11 5.08 16.80
CA GLY A 179 -4.82 4.59 17.99
C GLY A 179 -4.26 3.27 18.53
N PHE A 180 -5.09 2.51 19.24
CA PHE A 180 -4.69 1.25 19.88
C PHE A 180 -4.60 0.06 18.92
N HIS A 181 -4.99 0.23 17.68
CA HIS A 181 -4.96 -0.82 16.67
C HIS A 181 -3.65 -0.79 15.89
N GLU A 182 -3.33 -1.92 15.22
CA GLU A 182 -2.20 -2.01 14.31
C GLU A 182 -2.26 -0.89 13.26
N GLU A 183 -1.10 -0.40 12.90
CA GLU A 183 -0.95 0.65 11.88
C GLU A 183 -1.61 0.21 10.57
N PRO A 184 -2.66 0.89 10.08
CA PRO A 184 -3.42 0.43 8.93
C PRO A 184 -2.59 0.38 7.63
N TRP A 185 -1.52 1.18 7.53
CA TRP A 185 -0.60 1.16 6.39
C TRP A 185 0.28 -0.10 6.32
N SER A 186 0.52 -0.81 7.43
CA SER A 186 1.23 -2.09 7.42
C SER A 186 0.52 -3.15 6.57
N LEU A 187 -0.81 -3.06 6.41
CA LEU A 187 -1.60 -3.91 5.54
C LEU A 187 -1.34 -3.70 4.04
N VAL A 188 -0.68 -2.60 3.69
CA VAL A 188 -0.40 -2.20 2.31
C VAL A 188 1.05 -2.49 1.92
N SER A 189 1.98 -2.44 2.89
CA SER A 189 3.43 -2.48 2.65
C SER A 189 3.88 -3.66 1.77
N ASP A 190 3.36 -4.86 2.04
CA ASP A 190 3.74 -6.10 1.34
C ASP A 190 2.64 -6.61 0.39
N ASP A 191 1.60 -5.82 0.15
CA ASP A 191 0.45 -6.21 -0.68
C ASP A 191 0.33 -5.33 -1.93
N LEU A 192 1.04 -5.72 -3.00
CA LEU A 192 1.04 -5.01 -4.28
C LEU A 192 -0.37 -4.84 -4.87
N MET A 193 -1.29 -5.80 -4.61
CA MET A 193 -2.67 -5.69 -5.09
C MET A 193 -3.40 -4.56 -4.37
N LYS A 194 -3.30 -4.45 -3.04
CA LYS A 194 -3.90 -3.36 -2.27
C LYS A 194 -3.30 -2.02 -2.64
N GLN A 195 -1.98 -1.95 -2.86
CA GLN A 195 -1.31 -0.74 -3.35
C GLN A 195 -1.94 -0.25 -4.66
N ASN A 196 -2.12 -1.15 -5.62
CA ASN A 196 -2.66 -0.78 -6.93
C ASN A 196 -4.18 -0.51 -6.91
N ILE A 197 -4.93 -1.11 -6.00
CA ILE A 197 -6.33 -0.74 -5.73
C ILE A 197 -6.42 0.71 -5.29
N LEU A 198 -5.56 1.13 -4.36
CA LEU A 198 -5.50 2.52 -3.87
C LEU A 198 -5.12 3.50 -4.99
N ILE A 199 -4.14 3.15 -5.84
CA ILE A 199 -3.73 3.99 -6.98
C ILE A 199 -4.88 4.16 -7.99
N ILE A 200 -5.56 3.08 -8.36
CA ILE A 200 -6.67 3.11 -9.33
C ILE A 200 -7.85 3.92 -8.81
N ALA A 201 -8.12 3.84 -7.51
CA ALA A 201 -9.23 4.55 -6.88
C ALA A 201 -8.85 5.96 -6.40
N TYR A 202 -7.69 6.50 -6.76
CA TYR A 202 -7.20 7.78 -6.25
C TYR A 202 -7.90 8.97 -6.89
N GLU A 203 -7.98 9.01 -8.23
CA GLU A 203 -8.46 10.19 -8.96
C GLU A 203 -9.98 10.39 -8.86
N LYS A 204 -10.74 9.31 -8.79
CA LYS A 204 -12.20 9.34 -8.76
C LYS A 204 -12.82 8.10 -8.16
N PRO A 205 -14.04 8.19 -7.61
CA PRO A 205 -14.75 7.03 -7.10
C PRO A 205 -15.01 5.96 -8.17
N VAL A 206 -14.59 4.72 -7.91
CA VAL A 206 -14.70 3.55 -8.78
C VAL A 206 -15.36 2.38 -8.08
N THR A 207 -15.93 1.44 -8.84
CA THR A 207 -16.50 0.19 -8.30
C THR A 207 -15.45 -0.90 -8.22
N ALA A 208 -15.66 -1.90 -7.35
CA ALA A 208 -14.78 -3.08 -7.29
C ALA A 208 -14.66 -3.81 -8.64
N VAL A 209 -15.69 -3.77 -9.48
CA VAL A 209 -15.67 -4.34 -10.84
C VAL A 209 -14.75 -3.55 -11.77
N GLU A 210 -14.78 -2.21 -11.71
CA GLU A 210 -13.87 -1.36 -12.50
C GLU A 210 -12.42 -1.58 -12.09
N ILE A 211 -12.14 -1.68 -10.79
CA ILE A 211 -10.81 -1.99 -10.27
C ILE A 211 -10.35 -3.38 -10.75
N ALA A 212 -11.22 -4.40 -10.60
CA ALA A 212 -10.93 -5.78 -11.02
C ALA A 212 -10.58 -5.87 -12.51
N LYS A 213 -11.32 -5.14 -13.36
CA LYS A 213 -11.05 -5.06 -14.79
C LYS A 213 -9.73 -4.36 -15.10
N ALA A 214 -9.45 -3.24 -14.41
CA ALA A 214 -8.19 -2.53 -14.57
C ALA A 214 -6.98 -3.40 -14.19
N LEU A 215 -7.08 -4.14 -13.08
CA LEU A 215 -6.01 -5.04 -12.60
C LEU A 215 -5.91 -6.37 -13.37
N GLY A 216 -6.94 -6.73 -14.13
CA GLY A 216 -7.01 -8.03 -14.81
C GLY A 216 -7.21 -9.23 -13.86
N ILE A 217 -7.77 -9.01 -12.66
CA ILE A 217 -7.99 -10.04 -11.64
C ILE A 217 -9.49 -10.22 -11.33
N PRO A 218 -9.92 -11.41 -10.86
CA PRO A 218 -11.33 -11.63 -10.52
C PRO A 218 -11.85 -10.73 -9.42
N THR A 219 -13.06 -10.19 -9.60
CA THR A 219 -13.72 -9.26 -8.66
C THR A 219 -13.77 -9.73 -7.19
N PRO A 220 -13.94 -11.04 -6.85
CA PRO A 220 -13.95 -11.48 -5.47
C PRO A 220 -12.70 -11.12 -4.66
N TYR A 221 -11.53 -11.15 -5.29
CA TYR A 221 -10.27 -10.78 -4.63
C TYR A 221 -10.23 -9.29 -4.33
N VAL A 222 -10.67 -8.47 -5.29
CA VAL A 222 -10.77 -7.01 -5.12
C VAL A 222 -11.80 -6.64 -4.05
N GLU A 223 -12.97 -7.30 -4.03
CA GLU A 223 -14.01 -7.04 -3.03
C GLU A 223 -13.47 -7.21 -1.61
N ASN A 224 -12.75 -8.30 -1.33
CA ASN A 224 -12.17 -8.55 -0.01
C ASN A 224 -11.09 -7.50 0.35
N ALA A 225 -10.18 -7.21 -0.58
CA ALA A 225 -9.14 -6.20 -0.35
C ALA A 225 -9.72 -4.81 -0.12
N VAL A 226 -10.77 -4.43 -0.86
CA VAL A 226 -11.50 -3.16 -0.67
C VAL A 226 -12.17 -3.11 0.70
N GLU A 227 -12.80 -4.20 1.18
CA GLU A 227 -13.39 -4.24 2.52
C GLU A 227 -12.32 -4.00 3.60
N ASP A 228 -11.14 -4.62 3.47
CA ASP A 228 -10.03 -4.40 4.39
C ASP A 228 -9.57 -2.94 4.37
N LEU A 229 -9.37 -2.36 3.18
CA LEU A 229 -8.91 -0.97 3.02
C LEU A 229 -9.93 0.06 3.55
N VAL A 230 -11.23 -0.20 3.38
CA VAL A 230 -12.30 0.64 3.95
C VAL A 230 -12.34 0.50 5.47
N LYS A 231 -12.21 -0.71 6.01
CA LYS A 231 -12.17 -0.96 7.46
C LYS A 231 -10.98 -0.27 8.13
N CYS A 232 -9.84 -0.19 7.44
CA CYS A 232 -8.63 0.47 7.93
C CYS A 232 -8.58 1.98 7.58
N GLU A 233 -9.70 2.55 7.07
CA GLU A 233 -9.83 3.99 6.80
C GLU A 233 -8.86 4.56 5.75
N LEU A 234 -8.31 3.70 4.91
CA LEU A 234 -7.51 4.11 3.75
C LEU A 234 -8.38 4.39 2.51
N MET A 235 -9.62 3.94 2.52
CA MET A 235 -10.63 4.20 1.49
C MET A 235 -11.96 4.59 2.11
N VAL A 236 -12.70 5.46 1.40
CA VAL A 236 -14.09 5.79 1.73
C VAL A 236 -15.04 5.14 0.74
N ARG A 237 -16.15 4.58 1.26
CA ARG A 237 -17.21 3.98 0.46
C ARG A 237 -18.38 4.94 0.31
N ASN A 238 -18.83 5.14 -0.93
CA ASN A 238 -20.02 5.89 -1.27
C ASN A 238 -20.93 5.03 -2.17
N GLY A 239 -21.94 4.42 -1.58
CA GLY A 239 -22.79 3.44 -2.27
C GLY A 239 -22.00 2.20 -2.70
N ASN A 240 -21.94 1.93 -4.01
CA ASN A 240 -21.19 0.82 -4.58
C ASN A 240 -19.79 1.22 -5.09
N LYS A 241 -19.40 2.47 -4.92
CA LYS A 241 -18.10 3.01 -5.30
C LYS A 241 -17.22 3.23 -4.09
N VAL A 242 -15.92 3.19 -4.31
CA VAL A 242 -14.89 3.48 -3.33
C VAL A 242 -13.88 4.45 -3.90
N VAL A 243 -13.22 5.20 -3.02
CA VAL A 243 -12.19 6.17 -3.38
C VAL A 243 -11.13 6.19 -2.29
N THR A 244 -9.87 6.40 -2.66
CA THR A 244 -8.75 6.52 -1.73
C THR A 244 -8.85 7.84 -0.96
N ASP A 245 -8.74 7.79 0.37
CA ASP A 245 -9.01 8.92 1.26
C ASP A 245 -7.73 9.54 1.86
N PHE A 246 -6.66 9.56 1.08
CA PHE A 246 -5.41 10.23 1.45
C PHE A 246 -4.62 10.66 0.21
N LEU A 247 -3.67 11.59 0.39
CA LEU A 247 -2.82 12.08 -0.69
C LEU A 247 -1.87 11.01 -1.20
N ILE A 248 -1.80 10.87 -2.53
CA ILE A 248 -0.77 10.12 -3.23
C ILE A 248 0.02 11.09 -4.11
N SER A 249 1.31 11.20 -3.87
CA SER A 249 2.25 11.98 -4.67
C SER A 249 3.16 11.09 -5.50
N THR A 250 3.89 11.70 -6.42
CA THR A 250 4.97 11.05 -7.16
C THR A 250 6.32 11.72 -6.86
N PRO A 251 7.46 11.00 -7.00
CA PRO A 251 8.78 11.61 -6.89
C PRO A 251 8.97 12.78 -7.88
N ALA A 252 8.43 12.67 -9.09
CA ALA A 252 8.49 13.72 -10.09
C ALA A 252 7.75 15.00 -9.66
N GLU A 253 6.57 14.88 -9.05
CA GLU A 253 5.84 16.03 -8.48
C GLU A 253 6.65 16.69 -7.37
N ASN A 254 7.24 15.89 -6.48
CA ASN A 254 8.10 16.40 -5.42
C ASN A 254 9.31 17.14 -5.99
N SER A 255 10.00 16.54 -6.97
CA SER A 255 11.16 17.15 -7.62
C SER A 255 10.81 18.40 -8.42
N SER A 256 9.62 18.50 -8.99
CA SER A 256 9.19 19.70 -9.72
C SER A 256 9.13 20.97 -8.85
N LYS A 257 9.05 20.82 -7.53
CA LYS A 257 9.04 21.93 -6.56
C LYS A 257 10.38 22.11 -5.84
N LEU A 258 11.39 21.31 -6.18
CA LEU A 258 12.66 21.29 -5.45
C LEU A 258 13.43 22.60 -5.63
N ASP A 259 13.55 23.10 -6.86
CA ASP A 259 14.33 24.32 -7.13
C ASP A 259 13.79 25.53 -6.35
N ILE A 260 12.47 25.68 -6.25
CA ILE A 260 11.83 26.75 -5.47
C ILE A 260 12.23 26.65 -3.99
N GLN A 261 12.28 25.42 -3.45
CA GLN A 261 12.64 25.18 -2.05
C GLN A 261 14.13 25.43 -1.80
N LEU A 262 14.99 25.08 -2.75
CA LEU A 262 16.43 25.30 -2.66
C LEU A 262 16.76 26.80 -2.75
N ASP A 263 16.16 27.52 -3.69
CA ASP A 263 16.31 28.97 -3.81
C ASP A 263 15.84 29.69 -2.53
N PHE A 264 14.72 29.23 -1.96
CA PHE A 264 14.23 29.75 -0.68
C PHE A 264 15.25 29.51 0.45
N ALA A 265 15.76 28.29 0.56
CA ALA A 265 16.74 27.94 1.60
C ALA A 265 18.02 28.76 1.44
N ASP A 266 18.52 28.97 0.23
CA ASP A 266 19.68 29.80 -0.06
C ASP A 266 19.46 31.26 0.33
N GLN A 267 18.30 31.83 0.04
CA GLN A 267 17.94 33.20 0.41
C GLN A 267 17.85 33.38 1.94
N GLN A 268 17.33 32.38 2.66
CA GLN A 268 17.16 32.45 4.11
C GLN A 268 18.39 31.99 4.88
N TYR A 269 19.40 31.39 4.21
CA TYR A 269 20.51 30.73 4.86
C TYR A 269 21.22 31.58 5.91
N GLY A 270 21.61 32.80 5.59
CA GLY A 270 22.36 33.68 6.49
C GLY A 270 21.63 33.96 7.80
N ALA A 271 20.34 34.30 7.72
CA ALA A 271 19.51 34.57 8.89
C ALA A 271 19.27 33.31 9.74
N VAL A 272 18.97 32.20 9.06
CA VAL A 272 18.75 30.90 9.70
C VAL A 272 20.03 30.40 10.36
N TRP A 273 21.18 30.52 9.70
CA TRP A 273 22.45 30.06 10.26
C TRP A 273 22.87 30.86 11.50
N ASN A 274 22.65 32.17 11.53
CA ASN A 274 22.86 32.98 12.73
C ASN A 274 22.02 32.44 13.90
N LEU A 275 20.75 32.13 13.66
CA LEU A 275 19.87 31.54 14.67
C LEU A 275 20.36 30.16 15.16
N ILE A 276 20.88 29.33 14.27
CA ILE A 276 21.46 28.02 14.62
C ILE A 276 22.75 28.19 15.42
N THR A 277 23.56 29.21 15.13
CA THR A 277 24.77 29.52 15.90
C THR A 277 24.43 29.94 17.34
N GLU A 278 23.38 30.75 17.51
CA GLU A 278 22.85 31.08 18.84
C GLU A 278 22.35 29.83 19.58
N LEU A 279 21.60 28.95 18.91
CA LEU A 279 21.18 27.67 19.47
C LEU A 279 22.37 26.86 19.97
N PHE A 280 23.45 26.76 19.19
CA PHE A 280 24.65 26.03 19.59
C PHE A 280 25.32 26.65 20.80
N SER A 281 25.37 27.98 20.89
CA SER A 281 25.92 28.69 22.07
C SER A 281 25.10 28.40 23.32
N ASP A 282 23.77 28.37 23.22
CA ASP A 282 22.91 28.05 24.35
C ASP A 282 23.06 26.57 24.78
N ILE A 283 23.25 25.64 23.82
CA ILE A 283 23.55 24.24 24.12
C ILE A 283 24.91 24.11 24.81
N ASP A 284 25.94 24.80 24.32
CA ASP A 284 27.28 24.80 24.93
C ASP A 284 27.26 25.32 26.36
N SER A 285 26.32 26.20 26.73
CA SER A 285 26.17 26.75 28.08
C SER A 285 25.52 25.77 29.09
N LEU A 286 24.97 24.64 28.62
CA LEU A 286 24.37 23.66 29.52
C LEU A 286 25.42 22.99 30.40
N SER A 287 25.20 23.00 31.70
CA SER A 287 26.17 22.57 32.74
C SER A 287 26.65 21.11 32.59
N TRP A 288 25.93 20.30 31.85
CA TRP A 288 26.24 18.89 31.62
C TRP A 288 26.83 18.61 30.23
N PHE A 289 26.85 19.60 29.32
CA PHE A 289 27.26 19.41 27.93
C PHE A 289 28.70 18.95 27.78
N ASP A 290 29.63 19.58 28.50
CA ASP A 290 31.07 19.23 28.49
C ASP A 290 31.37 17.82 28.99
N ARG A 291 30.42 17.15 29.64
CA ARG A 291 30.52 15.73 30.02
C ARG A 291 30.50 14.78 28.84
N LEU A 292 29.89 15.21 27.75
CA LEU A 292 29.76 14.38 26.55
C LEU A 292 31.10 14.32 25.79
N PRO A 293 31.49 13.17 25.24
CA PRO A 293 32.61 13.09 24.30
C PRO A 293 32.40 14.00 23.09
N ASP A 294 33.50 14.51 22.51
CA ASP A 294 33.47 15.47 21.39
C ASP A 294 32.52 15.07 20.26
N LYS A 295 32.56 13.79 19.83
CA LYS A 295 31.63 13.29 18.84
C LYS A 295 30.16 13.39 19.27
N ALA A 296 29.86 13.00 20.49
CA ALA A 296 28.50 13.08 21.03
C ALA A 296 28.02 14.54 21.18
N GLN A 297 28.92 15.50 21.43
CA GLN A 297 28.57 16.92 21.38
C GLN A 297 28.19 17.38 19.98
N ILE A 298 28.95 16.97 18.96
CA ILE A 298 28.63 17.26 17.55
C ILE A 298 27.29 16.60 17.14
N ASP A 299 27.08 15.31 17.47
CA ASP A 299 25.84 14.60 17.19
C ASP A 299 24.63 15.26 17.87
N LEU A 300 24.79 15.75 19.11
CA LEU A 300 23.74 16.44 19.84
C LEU A 300 23.36 17.77 19.18
N LYS A 301 24.37 18.56 18.77
CA LYS A 301 24.14 19.78 17.99
C LYS A 301 23.45 19.50 16.67
N TYR A 302 23.88 18.42 15.99
CA TYR A 302 23.24 17.98 14.73
C TYR A 302 21.78 17.59 14.97
N TYR A 303 21.49 16.78 15.99
CA TYR A 303 20.13 16.42 16.39
C TYR A 303 19.28 17.67 16.68
N ALA A 304 19.79 18.60 17.51
CA ALA A 304 19.07 19.81 17.88
C ALA A 304 18.82 20.74 16.68
N MET A 305 19.79 20.86 15.78
CA MET A 305 19.65 21.64 14.53
C MET A 305 18.54 21.06 13.65
N ILE A 306 18.54 19.75 13.41
CA ILE A 306 17.51 19.06 12.61
C ILE A 306 16.14 19.21 13.28
N ASP A 307 16.06 19.06 14.59
CA ASP A 307 14.83 19.25 15.38
C ASP A 307 14.26 20.67 15.20
N VAL A 308 15.08 21.68 15.32
CA VAL A 308 14.68 23.09 15.16
C VAL A 308 14.28 23.39 13.72
N LEU A 309 15.08 22.99 12.74
CA LEU A 309 14.79 23.22 11.33
C LEU A 309 13.49 22.53 10.89
N GLY A 310 13.32 21.25 11.24
CA GLY A 310 12.14 20.46 10.89
C GLY A 310 10.87 21.01 11.53
N ARG A 311 10.85 21.19 12.84
CA ARG A 311 9.65 21.68 13.54
C ARG A 311 9.38 23.16 13.27
N GLY A 312 10.43 23.98 13.09
CA GLY A 312 10.28 25.40 12.80
C GLY A 312 9.64 25.67 11.44
N GLN A 313 9.98 24.88 10.41
CA GLN A 313 9.26 24.98 9.12
C GLN A 313 7.78 24.64 9.26
N PHE A 314 7.43 23.58 10.02
CA PHE A 314 6.03 23.23 10.25
C PHE A 314 5.30 24.31 11.03
N HIS A 315 5.95 24.93 12.02
CA HIS A 315 5.39 26.05 12.76
C HIS A 315 5.04 27.26 11.86
N ALA A 316 5.90 27.58 10.89
CA ALA A 316 5.61 28.61 9.89
C ALA A 316 4.44 28.20 8.98
N ILE A 317 4.42 26.96 8.50
CA ILE A 317 3.35 26.43 7.62
C ILE A 317 2.00 26.49 8.35
N ASP A 318 1.92 26.04 9.60
CA ASP A 318 0.68 26.05 10.39
C ASP A 318 0.07 27.44 10.50
N ARG A 319 0.91 28.49 10.61
CA ARG A 319 0.44 29.87 10.62
C ARG A 319 0.00 30.38 9.26
N ILE A 320 0.59 29.89 8.17
CA ILE A 320 0.21 30.25 6.80
C ILE A 320 -1.13 29.65 6.44
N VAL A 321 -1.37 28.38 6.83
CA VAL A 321 -2.54 27.62 6.39
C VAL A 321 -3.70 27.69 7.40
N SER A 322 -3.46 28.19 8.62
CA SER A 322 -4.48 28.34 9.69
C SER A 322 -5.19 27.04 10.04
N THR A 323 -4.48 25.94 10.18
CA THR A 323 -5.04 24.64 10.51
C THR A 323 -5.41 24.54 12.00
N ASN A 324 -6.70 24.61 12.31
CA ASN A 324 -7.20 24.37 13.67
C ASN A 324 -7.28 22.89 14.05
N GLU A 325 -7.37 22.00 13.06
CA GLU A 325 -7.42 20.53 13.25
C GLU A 325 -6.47 19.85 12.26
N ILE A 326 -5.25 19.59 12.71
CA ILE A 326 -4.22 19.00 11.87
C ILE A 326 -4.56 17.54 11.52
N TYR A 327 -5.09 16.79 12.48
CA TYR A 327 -5.41 15.37 12.29
C TYR A 327 -6.84 15.05 12.74
N PRO A 328 -7.66 14.44 11.86
CA PRO A 328 -9.02 14.03 12.22
C PRO A 328 -8.97 12.95 13.30
N GLU A 329 -9.99 12.93 14.14
CA GLU A 329 -10.25 11.82 15.05
C GLU A 329 -10.72 10.61 14.25
N ARG A 330 -10.11 9.47 14.51
CA ARG A 330 -10.36 8.20 13.80
C ARG A 330 -11.11 7.24 14.72
N PRO A 331 -11.93 6.31 14.15
CA PRO A 331 -12.61 5.27 14.92
C PRO A 331 -11.69 4.38 15.75
N ASP A 332 -10.40 4.26 15.37
CA ASP A 332 -9.37 3.55 16.13
C ASP A 332 -8.93 4.27 17.41
N GLY A 333 -9.48 5.47 17.70
CA GLY A 333 -9.11 6.33 18.83
C GLY A 333 -7.85 7.16 18.58
N GLY A 334 -7.26 7.10 17.41
CA GLY A 334 -6.11 7.90 17.00
C GLY A 334 -6.50 9.22 16.35
N ARG A 335 -5.47 10.04 16.08
CA ARG A 335 -5.55 11.25 15.26
C ARG A 335 -4.42 11.22 14.26
N TRP A 336 -4.71 10.83 13.03
CA TRP A 336 -3.69 10.64 12.01
C TRP A 336 -4.26 10.83 10.60
N ILE A 337 -3.36 11.04 9.65
CA ILE A 337 -3.63 10.99 8.21
C ILE A 337 -2.58 10.11 7.53
N ALA A 338 -3.01 9.36 6.54
CA ALA A 338 -2.10 8.64 5.66
C ALA A 338 -1.56 9.56 4.56
N GLN A 339 -0.41 9.19 4.02
CA GLN A 339 0.20 9.78 2.85
C GLN A 339 0.84 8.68 2.02
N GLY A 340 0.70 8.74 0.71
CA GLY A 340 1.30 7.79 -0.22
C GLY A 340 2.31 8.44 -1.15
N THR A 341 3.33 7.68 -1.53
CA THR A 341 4.19 8.00 -2.66
C THR A 341 4.15 6.82 -3.62
N ARG A 342 3.67 7.05 -4.85
CA ARG A 342 3.65 6.02 -5.90
C ARG A 342 4.83 6.19 -6.84
N TYR A 343 5.37 5.05 -7.31
CA TYR A 343 6.50 5.01 -8.23
C TYR A 343 6.55 3.69 -9.00
N ASP A 344 7.23 3.70 -10.13
CA ASP A 344 7.40 2.52 -10.98
C ASP A 344 8.18 1.41 -10.25
N MET A 345 7.97 0.16 -10.64
CA MET A 345 8.60 -1.00 -10.00
C MET A 345 10.14 -1.00 -10.06
N ASP A 346 10.72 -0.33 -11.03
CA ASP A 346 12.17 -0.20 -11.22
C ASP A 346 12.74 1.14 -10.71
N PHE A 347 11.90 1.97 -10.07
CA PHE A 347 12.30 3.25 -9.48
C PHE A 347 13.39 3.06 -8.43
N LYS A 348 14.34 3.97 -8.44
CA LYS A 348 15.45 4.02 -7.48
C LYS A 348 15.57 5.41 -6.87
N TRP A 349 15.37 5.49 -5.58
CA TRP A 349 15.45 6.73 -4.81
C TRP A 349 16.77 7.48 -5.00
N GLU A 350 17.87 6.76 -5.19
CA GLU A 350 19.20 7.37 -5.39
C GLU A 350 19.28 8.24 -6.64
N ASN A 351 18.44 7.96 -7.63
CA ASN A 351 18.38 8.70 -8.89
C ASN A 351 17.48 9.94 -8.82
N GLU A 352 16.66 10.05 -7.77
CA GLU A 352 15.70 11.12 -7.63
C GLU A 352 16.35 12.34 -6.95
N PRO A 353 16.36 13.54 -7.55
CA PRO A 353 16.96 14.74 -6.96
C PRO A 353 16.40 15.08 -5.58
N SER A 354 15.10 14.90 -5.39
CA SER A 354 14.40 15.19 -4.13
C SER A 354 14.87 14.31 -2.98
N SER A 355 15.29 13.07 -3.24
CA SER A 355 15.75 12.13 -2.22
C SER A 355 16.96 12.63 -1.44
N LYS A 356 17.79 13.45 -2.08
CA LYS A 356 19.00 14.04 -1.46
C LYS A 356 18.69 15.05 -0.36
N TYR A 357 17.44 15.51 -0.31
CA TYR A 357 16.96 16.51 0.64
C TYR A 357 15.85 15.96 1.52
N PHE A 358 15.73 14.64 1.59
CA PHE A 358 14.68 13.98 2.36
C PHE A 358 14.82 14.29 3.86
N PHE A 359 13.68 14.61 4.47
CA PHE A 359 13.50 14.80 5.89
C PHE A 359 12.19 14.12 6.31
N GLY A 360 12.29 12.96 6.95
CA GLY A 360 11.15 12.10 7.31
C GLY A 360 10.55 12.39 8.69
N GLY A 361 11.17 13.27 9.48
CA GLY A 361 10.72 13.55 10.84
C GLY A 361 11.40 12.71 11.91
N GLU A 362 10.90 12.80 13.17
CA GLU A 362 11.45 12.11 14.31
C GLU A 362 10.74 10.77 14.54
N ARG A 363 11.50 9.69 14.63
CA ARG A 363 11.05 8.37 15.10
C ARG A 363 11.43 8.18 16.56
N ARG A 364 10.64 7.38 17.27
CA ARG A 364 10.84 7.11 18.70
C ARG A 364 10.60 5.65 19.02
N ALA A 365 11.54 5.05 19.74
CA ALA A 365 11.35 3.76 20.40
C ALA A 365 11.40 3.96 21.91
N ASN A 366 10.36 3.55 22.62
CA ASN A 366 10.23 3.78 24.07
C ASN A 366 9.93 2.47 24.81
N TRP A 367 10.65 2.24 25.91
CA TRP A 367 10.45 1.09 26.79
C TRP A 367 10.32 1.56 28.23
N ASP A 368 9.20 1.26 28.86
CA ASP A 368 8.96 1.52 30.27
C ASP A 368 9.45 0.35 31.12
N ASN A 369 10.03 0.67 32.28
CA ASN A 369 10.52 -0.32 33.25
C ASN A 369 11.51 -1.35 32.65
N PHE A 370 12.37 -0.90 31.73
CA PHE A 370 13.39 -1.76 31.13
C PHE A 370 14.60 -1.90 32.06
N PHE A 371 14.82 -3.08 32.62
CA PHE A 371 15.81 -3.36 33.67
C PHE A 371 15.68 -2.44 34.89
N SER A 372 16.78 -1.71 35.20
CA SER A 372 16.84 -0.79 36.33
C SER A 372 16.40 0.63 36.00
N SER A 373 16.00 0.89 34.76
CA SER A 373 15.47 2.20 34.35
C SER A 373 13.96 2.28 34.50
N LYS A 374 13.44 3.48 34.71
CA LYS A 374 12.01 3.80 34.62
C LYS A 374 11.56 3.86 33.16
N SER A 375 12.37 4.46 32.29
CA SER A 375 12.18 4.43 30.86
C SER A 375 13.48 4.54 30.07
N VAL A 376 13.52 3.97 28.87
CA VAL A 376 14.58 4.10 27.88
C VAL A 376 13.93 4.53 26.57
N GLU A 377 14.33 5.68 26.04
CA GLU A 377 13.78 6.22 24.82
C GLU A 377 14.91 6.50 23.82
N LEU A 378 14.84 5.89 22.62
CA LEU A 378 15.68 6.22 21.49
C LEU A 378 14.93 7.20 20.59
N ARG A 379 15.58 8.29 20.22
CA ARG A 379 15.06 9.32 19.31
C ARG A 379 15.97 9.45 18.13
N VAL A 380 15.41 9.39 16.94
CA VAL A 380 16.14 9.38 15.67
C VAL A 380 15.43 10.26 14.66
N TYR A 381 16.16 11.12 13.96
CA TYR A 381 15.64 11.81 12.77
C TYR A 381 16.02 11.09 11.49
N ASP A 382 15.03 10.85 10.63
CA ASP A 382 15.27 10.33 9.28
C ASP A 382 15.72 11.46 8.36
N THR A 383 16.97 11.45 7.98
CA THR A 383 17.57 12.49 7.14
C THR A 383 18.50 11.89 6.08
N GLN A 384 18.63 12.57 4.96
CA GLN A 384 19.69 12.26 4.00
C GLN A 384 21.00 12.98 4.38
N PRO A 385 22.15 12.30 4.33
CA PRO A 385 22.41 10.93 3.83
C PRO A 385 22.30 9.82 4.89
N ASP A 386 21.75 10.12 6.06
CA ASP A 386 21.81 9.24 7.24
C ASP A 386 20.63 8.27 7.37
N LEU A 387 19.66 8.37 6.44
CA LEU A 387 18.40 7.63 6.44
C LEU A 387 18.63 6.13 6.69
N ASN A 388 18.23 5.66 7.85
CA ASN A 388 18.18 4.25 8.27
C ASN A 388 19.40 3.38 7.92
N LYS A 389 20.60 3.97 7.75
CA LYS A 389 21.80 3.20 7.37
C LYS A 389 22.17 2.12 8.37
N TYR A 390 21.86 2.33 9.64
CA TYR A 390 22.10 1.32 10.68
C TYR A 390 21.13 0.12 10.59
N GLU A 391 19.99 0.25 9.91
CA GLU A 391 19.02 -0.82 9.67
C GLU A 391 19.48 -1.79 8.55
N HIS A 392 20.49 -1.41 7.76
CA HIS A 392 21.02 -2.24 6.67
C HIS A 392 22.16 -3.17 7.11
N GLY A 393 22.22 -3.53 8.39
CA GLY A 393 23.16 -4.52 8.91
C GLY A 393 22.76 -5.96 8.55
N PRO A 394 23.64 -6.94 8.89
CA PRO A 394 23.39 -8.36 8.60
C PRO A 394 22.08 -8.93 9.15
N VAL A 395 21.56 -8.37 10.24
CA VAL A 395 20.34 -8.82 10.92
C VAL A 395 19.22 -7.78 10.86
N GLU A 396 19.52 -6.58 10.36
CA GLU A 396 18.55 -5.47 10.21
C GLU A 396 17.92 -5.07 11.56
N ILE A 397 18.76 -4.59 12.48
CA ILE A 397 18.29 -4.14 13.79
C ILE A 397 17.46 -2.85 13.68
N HIS A 398 16.20 -2.90 14.08
CA HIS A 398 15.29 -1.75 14.13
C HIS A 398 15.34 -1.02 15.47
N ASP A 399 14.80 0.21 15.52
CA ASP A 399 14.85 1.13 16.65
C ASP A 399 14.52 0.49 18.01
N ASP A 400 13.51 -0.37 18.07
CA ASP A 400 13.10 -1.03 19.31
C ASP A 400 14.19 -1.93 19.90
N ASN A 401 14.84 -2.74 19.06
CA ASN A 401 15.92 -3.60 19.49
C ASN A 401 17.22 -2.83 19.64
N LEU A 402 17.45 -1.80 18.82
CA LEU A 402 18.59 -0.91 18.93
C LEU A 402 18.58 -0.16 20.26
N SER A 403 17.43 0.40 20.68
CA SER A 403 17.31 1.10 21.95
C SER A 403 17.68 0.22 23.15
N LYS A 404 17.23 -1.05 23.15
CA LYS A 404 17.59 -2.05 24.16
C LYS A 404 19.08 -2.37 24.13
N LEU A 405 19.65 -2.61 22.94
CA LEU A 405 21.06 -2.89 22.78
C LEU A 405 21.93 -1.76 23.32
N LEU A 406 21.63 -0.52 22.94
CA LEU A 406 22.36 0.66 23.40
C LEU A 406 22.29 0.83 24.92
N TYR A 407 21.12 0.62 25.54
CA TYR A 407 20.99 0.67 26.98
C TYR A 407 21.84 -0.41 27.68
N ILE A 408 21.78 -1.66 27.19
CA ILE A 408 22.55 -2.79 27.73
C ILE A 408 24.06 -2.48 27.68
N LEU A 409 24.54 -1.98 26.53
CA LEU A 409 25.94 -1.62 26.36
C LEU A 409 26.33 -0.43 27.22
N TYR A 410 25.50 0.61 27.31
CA TYR A 410 25.77 1.79 28.13
C TYR A 410 25.87 1.48 29.62
N LYS A 411 25.02 0.54 30.12
CA LYS A 411 25.00 0.11 31.54
C LYS A 411 25.96 -1.06 31.84
N ASP A 412 26.70 -1.55 30.83
CA ASP A 412 27.58 -2.73 30.94
C ASP A 412 26.85 -3.96 31.52
N ILE A 413 25.59 -4.18 31.12
CA ILE A 413 24.78 -5.29 31.58
C ILE A 413 25.17 -6.58 30.83
N PRO A 414 25.54 -7.67 31.52
CA PRO A 414 25.86 -8.91 30.83
C PRO A 414 24.66 -9.49 30.07
N PHE A 415 24.80 -9.74 28.78
CA PHE A 415 23.71 -10.20 27.89
C PHE A 415 22.95 -11.43 28.39
N LYS A 416 23.63 -12.33 29.09
CA LYS A 416 23.01 -13.55 29.68
C LYS A 416 21.86 -13.29 30.64
N TYR A 417 21.76 -12.08 31.17
CA TYR A 417 20.68 -11.71 32.12
C TYR A 417 19.57 -10.89 31.46
N THR A 418 19.72 -10.53 30.17
CA THR A 418 18.84 -9.54 29.53
C THR A 418 17.67 -10.16 28.77
N GLY A 419 17.75 -11.45 28.40
CA GLY A 419 16.79 -12.04 27.45
C GLY A 419 16.88 -11.43 26.05
N PHE A 420 17.90 -10.59 25.77
CA PHE A 420 18.08 -9.97 24.47
C PHE A 420 18.44 -11.01 23.42
N ASN A 421 17.87 -10.87 22.21
CA ASN A 421 18.19 -11.76 21.11
C ASN A 421 19.64 -11.53 20.61
N LEU A 422 20.53 -12.48 20.94
CA LEU A 422 21.95 -12.37 20.64
C LEU A 422 22.28 -12.31 19.15
N ARG A 423 21.35 -12.66 18.25
CA ARG A 423 21.52 -12.50 16.81
C ARG A 423 21.83 -11.06 16.41
N TYR A 424 21.26 -10.07 17.10
CA TYR A 424 21.54 -8.66 16.84
C TYR A 424 22.96 -8.24 17.16
N LEU A 425 23.78 -9.07 17.83
CA LEU A 425 25.19 -8.80 18.03
C LEU A 425 26.02 -8.92 16.74
N GLU A 426 25.47 -9.57 15.72
CA GLU A 426 26.08 -9.62 14.38
C GLU A 426 26.09 -8.24 13.72
N ASP A 427 25.23 -7.32 14.14
CA ASP A 427 25.19 -5.93 13.64
C ASP A 427 26.20 -4.99 14.31
N LEU A 428 26.88 -5.38 15.39
CA LEU A 428 27.81 -4.50 16.11
C LEU A 428 28.88 -3.86 15.23
N PRO A 429 29.56 -4.60 14.30
CA PRO A 429 30.54 -3.98 13.41
C PRO A 429 29.91 -2.96 12.46
N HIS A 430 28.70 -3.24 11.98
CA HIS A 430 27.95 -2.34 11.13
C HIS A 430 27.54 -1.07 11.88
N LEU A 431 26.98 -1.19 13.09
CA LEU A 431 26.63 -0.06 13.96
C LEU A 431 27.86 0.82 14.28
N ALA A 432 29.03 0.21 14.45
CA ALA A 432 30.27 0.95 14.61
C ALA A 432 30.69 1.69 13.32
N SER A 433 30.55 1.05 12.17
CA SER A 433 30.84 1.71 10.87
C SER A 433 29.89 2.88 10.58
N CYS A 434 28.66 2.85 11.12
CA CYS A 434 27.68 3.94 11.05
C CYS A 434 27.91 5.03 12.10
N GLY A 435 28.77 4.82 13.09
CA GLY A 435 29.05 5.77 14.14
C GLY A 435 28.07 5.74 15.33
N VAL A 436 27.19 4.74 15.41
CA VAL A 436 26.30 4.49 16.56
C VAL A 436 27.09 3.95 17.74
N LEU A 437 28.09 3.11 17.45
CA LEU A 437 29.01 2.52 18.41
C LEU A 437 30.45 2.91 18.08
N ARG A 438 31.35 2.71 19.04
CA ARG A 438 32.81 2.72 18.88
C ARG A 438 33.42 1.56 19.64
N TYR A 439 34.60 1.12 19.26
CA TYR A 439 35.32 0.11 20.03
C TYR A 439 36.40 0.73 20.86
N GLU A 440 36.40 0.41 22.16
CA GLU A 440 37.49 0.74 23.12
C GLU A 440 37.98 -0.55 23.76
N ASN A 441 39.26 -0.87 23.61
CA ASN A 441 39.86 -2.11 24.11
C ASN A 441 39.03 -3.38 23.70
N ASP A 442 38.66 -3.48 22.43
CA ASP A 442 37.84 -4.53 21.83
C ASP A 442 36.41 -4.65 22.40
N LYS A 443 35.94 -3.69 23.18
CA LYS A 443 34.58 -3.64 23.70
C LYS A 443 33.77 -2.58 22.96
N PRO A 444 32.53 -2.92 22.52
CA PRO A 444 31.63 -1.95 21.92
C PRO A 444 31.14 -0.96 23.00
N GLN A 445 31.24 0.32 22.70
CA GLN A 445 30.77 1.43 23.53
C GLN A 445 29.77 2.27 22.74
N VAL A 446 28.76 2.82 23.42
CA VAL A 446 27.80 3.74 22.80
C VAL A 446 28.51 5.04 22.41
N ALA A 447 28.41 5.44 21.16
CA ALA A 447 29.06 6.64 20.62
C ALA A 447 28.09 7.81 20.41
N ILE A 448 26.79 7.59 20.41
CA ILE A 448 25.76 8.64 20.33
C ILE A 448 25.56 9.32 21.69
N PRO A 449 24.95 10.53 21.73
CA PRO A 449 24.61 11.19 22.98
C PRO A 449 23.69 10.34 23.86
N VAL A 450 24.04 10.19 25.14
CA VAL A 450 23.21 9.56 26.16
C VAL A 450 22.88 10.60 27.22
N LEU A 451 21.60 10.92 27.36
CA LEU A 451 21.09 11.93 28.26
C LEU A 451 20.13 11.34 29.29
N SER A 452 20.13 11.91 30.48
CA SER A 452 19.03 11.71 31.43
C SER A 452 17.76 12.40 30.93
N LYS A 453 16.60 11.98 31.41
CA LYS A 453 15.32 12.65 31.11
C LYS A 453 15.31 14.13 31.44
N LYS A 454 16.00 14.52 32.53
CA LYS A 454 16.14 15.92 32.95
C LYS A 454 16.98 16.72 31.94
N GLU A 455 18.14 16.22 31.56
CA GLU A 455 19.03 16.85 30.59
C GLU A 455 18.35 16.99 29.22
N PHE A 456 17.67 15.96 28.79
CA PHE A 456 16.87 16.02 27.55
C PHE A 456 15.75 17.07 27.65
N SER A 457 15.06 17.19 28.79
CA SER A 457 14.03 18.22 28.98
C SER A 457 14.59 19.64 28.94
N GLU A 458 15.81 19.86 29.41
CA GLU A 458 16.51 21.15 29.31
C GLU A 458 16.84 21.46 27.85
N LEU A 459 17.43 20.53 27.11
CA LEU A 459 17.68 20.64 25.68
C LEU A 459 16.40 20.93 24.90
N PHE A 460 15.34 20.17 25.16
CA PHE A 460 14.06 20.29 24.46
C PHE A 460 13.43 21.68 24.66
N LYS A 461 13.53 22.27 25.86
CA LYS A 461 13.05 23.64 26.10
C LYS A 461 13.78 24.65 25.24
N ILE A 462 15.10 24.52 25.11
CA ILE A 462 15.91 25.36 24.23
C ILE A 462 15.44 25.15 22.78
N SER A 463 15.41 23.92 22.30
CA SER A 463 14.95 23.61 20.93
C SER A 463 13.57 24.20 20.62
N VAL A 464 12.59 24.06 21.52
CA VAL A 464 11.25 24.65 21.35
C VAL A 464 11.31 26.17 21.19
N SER A 465 12.14 26.86 21.97
CA SER A 465 12.26 28.32 21.85
C SER A 465 12.82 28.73 20.48
N TYR A 466 13.81 28.00 19.98
CA TYR A 466 14.42 28.27 18.67
C TYR A 466 13.52 27.82 17.50
N MET A 467 12.72 26.76 17.66
CA MET A 467 11.67 26.38 16.73
C MET A 467 10.69 27.53 16.47
N VAL A 468 10.23 28.21 17.54
CA VAL A 468 9.33 29.36 17.42
C VAL A 468 10.04 30.54 16.72
N LYS A 469 11.27 30.88 17.14
CA LYS A 469 12.06 31.93 16.51
C LYS A 469 12.29 31.66 15.01
N LEU A 470 12.58 30.42 14.64
CA LEU A 470 12.74 30.02 13.24
C LEU A 470 11.44 30.16 12.47
N GLY A 471 10.33 29.67 13.03
CA GLY A 471 9.01 29.83 12.42
C GLY A 471 8.67 31.30 12.16
N ASP A 472 8.88 32.18 13.14
CA ASP A 472 8.69 33.63 13.01
C ASP A 472 9.59 34.24 11.93
N LEU A 473 10.85 33.79 11.85
CA LEU A 473 11.84 34.25 10.88
C LEU A 473 11.44 33.96 9.43
N ILE A 474 10.96 32.73 9.17
CA ILE A 474 10.70 32.27 7.81
C ILE A 474 9.23 32.42 7.37
N GLU A 475 8.29 32.72 8.28
CA GLU A 475 6.84 32.78 7.96
C GLU A 475 6.54 33.72 6.79
N ASN A 476 6.96 34.99 6.85
CA ASN A 476 6.64 35.93 5.81
C ASN A 476 7.30 35.62 4.47
N PRO A 477 8.62 35.31 4.39
CA PRO A 477 9.24 34.87 3.14
C PRO A 477 8.61 33.59 2.58
N LEU A 478 8.24 32.64 3.43
CA LEU A 478 7.59 31.40 2.99
C LEU A 478 6.18 31.67 2.44
N ARG A 479 5.43 32.59 3.05
CA ARG A 479 4.07 32.96 2.59
C ARG A 479 4.07 33.49 1.15
N GLU A 480 5.14 34.16 0.72
CA GLU A 480 5.28 34.69 -0.64
C GLU A 480 5.43 33.57 -1.69
N ILE A 481 6.18 32.53 -1.39
CA ILE A 481 6.42 31.41 -2.33
C ILE A 481 5.40 30.27 -2.18
N PHE A 482 4.66 30.23 -1.08
CA PHE A 482 3.79 29.10 -0.72
C PHE A 482 2.77 28.69 -1.79
N PRO A 483 2.13 29.64 -2.52
CA PRO A 483 1.21 29.28 -3.62
C PRO A 483 1.86 28.47 -4.74
N GLN A 484 3.18 28.65 -4.97
CA GLN A 484 3.94 27.95 -6.02
C GLN A 484 4.26 26.49 -5.63
N LEU A 485 4.15 26.17 -4.33
CA LEU A 485 4.42 24.85 -3.79
C LEU A 485 3.18 23.94 -3.79
N LYS A 486 2.01 24.47 -4.13
CA LYS A 486 0.76 23.71 -4.17
C LYS A 486 0.81 22.62 -5.24
N SER A 487 0.41 21.40 -4.87
CA SER A 487 0.16 20.29 -5.79
C SER A 487 -1.30 20.25 -6.21
N GLU A 488 -1.55 19.75 -7.41
CA GLU A 488 -2.90 19.37 -7.82
C GLU A 488 -3.33 18.11 -7.06
N ILE A 489 -4.53 18.12 -6.53
CA ILE A 489 -5.10 17.00 -5.79
C ILE A 489 -6.51 16.70 -6.30
N PRO A 490 -6.99 15.45 -6.19
CA PRO A 490 -8.36 15.10 -6.56
C PRO A 490 -9.41 15.89 -5.76
N GLU A 491 -10.51 16.26 -6.42
CA GLU A 491 -11.59 17.08 -5.84
C GLU A 491 -12.15 16.50 -4.52
N HIS A 492 -12.24 15.17 -4.41
CA HIS A 492 -12.79 14.53 -3.22
C HIS A 492 -11.92 14.66 -1.97
N LEU A 493 -10.64 15.05 -2.11
CA LEU A 493 -9.71 15.31 -1.01
C LEU A 493 -9.70 16.78 -0.59
N GLU A 494 -10.26 17.69 -1.41
CA GLU A 494 -10.39 19.10 -1.04
C GLU A 494 -11.19 19.26 0.26
N GLY A 495 -10.65 20.00 1.23
CA GLY A 495 -11.27 20.24 2.52
C GLY A 495 -11.29 19.05 3.51
N LYS A 496 -10.79 17.87 3.12
CA LYS A 496 -10.74 16.67 3.99
C LYS A 496 -9.39 16.42 4.62
N ILE A 497 -8.31 16.82 3.97
CA ILE A 497 -6.95 16.66 4.44
C ILE A 497 -6.45 17.95 5.10
N ALA A 498 -5.45 17.82 5.97
CA ALA A 498 -4.79 18.98 6.53
C ALA A 498 -4.23 19.85 5.39
N GLU A 499 -4.63 21.13 5.35
CA GLU A 499 -4.34 22.05 4.24
C GLU A 499 -2.87 22.07 3.83
N PHE A 500 -1.94 22.03 4.82
CA PHE A 500 -0.51 22.07 4.53
C PHE A 500 0.00 20.84 3.74
N ARG A 501 -0.73 19.71 3.74
CA ARG A 501 -0.33 18.50 3.00
C ARG A 501 -0.47 18.62 1.49
N LYS A 502 -1.22 19.60 1.02
CA LYS A 502 -1.31 19.96 -0.40
C LYS A 502 -0.04 20.65 -0.91
N TYR A 503 0.83 21.13 0.00
CA TYR A 503 2.00 21.90 -0.35
C TYR A 503 3.26 21.07 -0.18
N VAL A 504 4.06 21.02 -1.21
CA VAL A 504 5.33 20.29 -1.24
C VAL A 504 6.42 21.19 -0.67
N PHE A 505 6.69 21.05 0.64
CA PHE A 505 7.76 21.79 1.32
C PHE A 505 8.45 20.88 2.33
N TYR A 506 9.49 20.20 1.91
CA TYR A 506 10.22 19.19 2.70
C TYR A 506 11.74 19.35 2.66
N ALA A 507 12.27 20.01 1.61
CA ALA A 507 13.71 20.07 1.35
C ALA A 507 14.46 21.09 2.23
N PHE A 508 13.74 22.05 2.81
CA PHE A 508 14.34 23.18 3.55
C PHE A 508 15.32 22.77 4.64
N PRO A 509 15.00 21.83 5.57
CA PRO A 509 15.93 21.47 6.63
C PRO A 509 17.27 20.94 6.10
N MET A 510 17.19 20.01 5.15
CA MET A 510 18.38 19.41 4.56
C MET A 510 19.12 20.33 3.60
N ALA A 511 18.45 21.28 2.97
CA ALA A 511 19.09 22.32 2.17
C ALA A 511 19.97 23.23 3.04
N ILE A 512 19.46 23.69 4.18
CA ILE A 512 20.23 24.47 5.15
C ILE A 512 21.43 23.66 5.67
N VAL A 513 21.23 22.41 6.10
CA VAL A 513 22.30 21.54 6.60
C VAL A 513 23.39 21.33 5.54
N LYS A 514 23.03 20.99 4.32
CA LYS A 514 23.98 20.78 3.23
C LYS A 514 24.76 22.04 2.90
N ARG A 515 24.08 23.19 2.93
CA ARG A 515 24.74 24.47 2.72
C ARG A 515 25.76 24.77 3.83
N ALA A 516 25.39 24.52 5.10
CA ALA A 516 26.29 24.69 6.24
C ALA A 516 27.54 23.79 6.15
N ILE A 517 27.36 22.54 5.71
CA ILE A 517 28.48 21.60 5.49
C ILE A 517 29.36 22.08 4.33
N SER A 518 28.77 22.50 3.21
CA SER A 518 29.50 22.97 2.04
C SER A 518 30.32 24.23 2.32
N ASN A 519 29.77 25.15 3.11
CA ASN A 519 30.43 26.38 3.54
C ASN A 519 31.48 26.12 4.64
N ARG A 520 31.52 24.93 5.23
CA ARG A 520 32.30 24.60 6.46
C ARG A 520 31.85 25.35 7.70
N ASP A 521 30.63 25.83 7.70
CA ASP A 521 30.01 26.46 8.88
C ASP A 521 29.64 25.38 9.93
N PHE A 522 29.30 24.18 9.47
CA PHE A 522 29.14 22.99 10.31
C PHE A 522 30.04 21.86 9.79
N ILE A 523 30.97 21.42 10.65
CA ILE A 523 31.96 20.41 10.30
C ILE A 523 31.47 19.06 10.81
N LEU A 524 31.12 18.18 9.89
CA LEU A 524 30.98 16.76 10.16
C LEU A 524 32.31 16.07 9.85
N ASP A 525 32.83 15.29 10.78
CA ASP A 525 34.01 14.48 10.52
C ASP A 525 33.72 13.50 9.35
N SER A 526 34.51 13.57 8.29
CA SER A 526 34.35 12.74 7.11
C SER A 526 34.51 11.24 7.37
N GLN A 527 35.18 10.88 8.48
CA GLN A 527 35.37 9.51 8.92
C GLN A 527 34.34 9.05 9.97
N GLN A 528 33.75 9.97 10.70
CA GLN A 528 32.71 9.71 11.71
C GLN A 528 31.42 10.38 11.26
N LYS A 529 30.55 9.62 10.62
CA LYS A 529 29.23 10.09 10.21
C LYS A 529 28.46 10.55 11.46
N ALA A 530 28.09 11.83 11.53
CA ALA A 530 27.18 12.30 12.56
C ALA A 530 25.79 11.73 12.29
N ILE A 531 25.16 11.21 13.33
CA ILE A 531 23.80 10.66 13.26
C ILE A 531 22.93 11.51 14.19
N PRO A 532 21.77 12.03 13.71
CA PRO A 532 20.85 12.79 14.54
C PRO A 532 20.04 11.85 15.45
N MET A 533 20.72 11.24 16.41
CA MET A 533 20.20 10.20 17.31
C MET A 533 20.59 10.52 18.75
N VAL A 534 19.67 10.32 19.68
CA VAL A 534 19.87 10.52 21.12
C VAL A 534 19.21 9.39 21.90
N LEU A 535 19.94 8.80 22.85
CA LEU A 535 19.38 7.86 23.82
C LEU A 535 19.03 8.61 25.11
N VAL A 536 17.77 8.57 25.51
CA VAL A 536 17.28 9.21 26.75
C VAL A 536 16.94 8.15 27.79
N ILE A 537 17.48 8.28 28.98
CA ILE A 537 17.30 7.33 30.09
C ILE A 537 16.65 8.05 31.26
N GLU A 538 15.56 7.53 31.78
CA GLU A 538 14.94 7.92 33.03
C GLU A 538 15.26 6.87 34.10
N GLU A 539 16.08 7.26 35.06
CA GLU A 539 16.38 6.40 36.22
C GLU A 539 15.19 6.39 37.18
N PRO A 540 14.96 5.29 37.94
CA PRO A 540 13.98 5.29 39.01
C PRO A 540 14.39 6.31 40.07
N GLU A 541 13.42 7.01 40.61
CA GLU A 541 13.66 7.87 41.76
C GLU A 541 14.29 7.01 42.89
N ASN A 542 15.47 7.41 43.35
CA ASN A 542 16.07 6.78 44.54
C ASN A 542 15.07 6.90 45.67
N VAL A 543 14.35 5.83 45.97
CA VAL A 543 13.63 5.72 47.24
C VAL A 543 14.72 5.78 48.30
N VAL A 544 14.95 6.97 48.84
CA VAL A 544 15.79 7.14 50.03
C VAL A 544 15.15 6.25 51.10
N LYS A 545 15.82 5.12 51.39
CA LYS A 545 15.47 4.24 52.50
C LYS A 545 15.81 4.91 53.80
#